data_c6fe0fb5b642c0343d0730f5e559b312
#
_entry.id   c6fe0fb5b642c0343d0730f5e559b312
#
_cell.length_a   1.000
_cell.length_b   1.000
_cell.length_c   1.000
_cell.angle_alpha   90.00
_cell.angle_beta   90.00
_cell.angle_gamma   90.00
#
_symmetry.space_group_name_H-M   'P 1'
#
loop_
_entity.id
_entity.type
_entity.pdbx_description
1 polymer ?
#
loop_
_entity_poly.entity_id
_entity_poly.type
_entity_poly.pdbx_seq_one_letter_code
_entity_poly.pdbx_strand_id
1 'polypeptide(L)'
;MALIIRSIRQDDAEMCGKIGFQAHKAISSAHGYPSEQPSLEFAVGMIRTLLANPNSWGALAERDGQILGSIFLHVFPPSPVAAIGPLTVDPSAQGGVGRALMEASLMEARKRSYDQVRLVQSPSHLRSFVLYTKCGFILREPLFLMRGNPVPSIVGEKHDVRAARSEDISACNEICISVHGFSREIELRQAIDQQVASVNIDNTGNITGYAAGIGWLGHAVAKTNEVLKALVANASAIIGPGFFVPGRNSDLLRWLLDARFRMVWPANLMTVGNYQDPTAPFLPSIAY
;
A
#
# COMPACT_ATOMS: atom_id res chain seq x y z
N MET A 1 20.49 -21.68 19.34
CA MET A 1 20.66 -20.37 20.04
C MET A 1 19.39 -19.54 20.00
N ALA A 2 19.34 -18.41 20.73
CA ALA A 2 18.16 -17.54 20.76
C ALA A 2 17.94 -16.80 19.42
N LEU A 3 16.68 -16.46 19.12
CA LEU A 3 16.31 -15.60 18.01
C LEU A 3 16.68 -14.15 18.39
N ILE A 4 17.42 -13.46 17.52
CA ILE A 4 17.86 -12.08 17.70
C ILE A 4 17.12 -11.21 16.69
N ILE A 5 16.55 -10.09 17.16
CA ILE A 5 15.96 -9.05 16.29
C ILE A 5 16.92 -7.86 16.31
N ARG A 6 17.34 -7.41 15.12
CA ARG A 6 18.20 -6.24 14.98
C ARG A 6 17.81 -5.38 13.77
N SER A 7 18.27 -4.15 13.74
CA SER A 7 18.12 -3.27 12.57
C SER A 7 18.80 -3.87 11.33
N ILE A 8 18.17 -3.68 10.16
CA ILE A 8 18.73 -4.08 8.86
C ILE A 8 19.86 -3.11 8.49
N ARG A 9 20.95 -3.64 7.96
CA ARG A 9 22.07 -2.88 7.37
C ARG A 9 22.01 -2.99 5.84
N GLN A 10 22.73 -2.12 5.14
CA GLN A 10 22.79 -2.16 3.68
C GLN A 10 23.32 -3.51 3.15
N ASP A 11 24.27 -4.12 3.84
CA ASP A 11 24.86 -5.42 3.47
C ASP A 11 23.85 -6.59 3.63
N ASP A 12 22.80 -6.43 4.43
CA ASP A 12 21.75 -7.44 4.60
C ASP A 12 20.73 -7.44 3.44
N ALA A 13 20.76 -6.42 2.58
CA ALA A 13 19.71 -6.19 1.57
C ALA A 13 19.57 -7.37 0.59
N GLU A 14 20.69 -7.97 0.18
CA GLU A 14 20.68 -9.10 -0.75
C GLU A 14 19.98 -10.32 -0.14
N MET A 15 20.33 -10.67 1.11
CA MET A 15 19.73 -11.83 1.78
C MET A 15 18.25 -11.57 2.10
N CYS A 16 17.89 -10.38 2.59
CA CYS A 16 16.49 -10.01 2.82
C CYS A 16 15.66 -10.05 1.54
N GLY A 17 16.21 -9.53 0.43
CA GLY A 17 15.56 -9.59 -0.89
C GLY A 17 15.39 -11.02 -1.40
N LYS A 18 16.40 -11.88 -1.22
CA LYS A 18 16.32 -13.31 -1.58
C LYS A 18 15.23 -14.04 -0.81
N ILE A 19 15.16 -13.84 0.50
CA ILE A 19 14.10 -14.42 1.36
C ILE A 19 12.74 -13.90 0.91
N GLY A 20 12.61 -12.59 0.66
CA GLY A 20 11.38 -11.98 0.17
C GLY A 20 10.92 -12.61 -1.15
N PHE A 21 11.79 -12.69 -2.13
CA PHE A 21 11.50 -13.31 -3.43
C PHE A 21 11.03 -14.76 -3.28
N GLN A 22 11.73 -15.57 -2.48
CA GLN A 22 11.37 -16.97 -2.25
C GLN A 22 10.02 -17.12 -1.54
N ALA A 23 9.76 -16.31 -0.51
CA ALA A 23 8.51 -16.32 0.25
C ALA A 23 7.31 -15.94 -0.63
N HIS A 24 7.40 -14.84 -1.38
CA HIS A 24 6.32 -14.41 -2.28
C HIS A 24 6.10 -15.41 -3.43
N LYS A 25 7.17 -15.93 -4.02
CA LYS A 25 7.08 -16.95 -5.08
C LYS A 25 6.38 -18.21 -4.58
N ALA A 26 6.72 -18.69 -3.38
CA ALA A 26 6.10 -19.88 -2.80
C ALA A 26 4.58 -19.68 -2.60
N ILE A 27 4.15 -18.53 -2.06
CA ILE A 27 2.74 -18.22 -1.84
C ILE A 27 2.00 -18.10 -3.18
N SER A 28 2.53 -17.31 -4.12
CA SER A 28 1.91 -17.07 -5.41
C SER A 28 1.74 -18.36 -6.21
N SER A 29 2.78 -19.21 -6.25
CA SER A 29 2.75 -20.49 -6.96
C SER A 29 1.74 -21.47 -6.36
N ALA A 30 1.61 -21.52 -5.03
CA ALA A 30 0.66 -22.39 -4.34
C ALA A 30 -0.81 -22.05 -4.66
N HIS A 31 -1.11 -20.80 -5.09
CA HIS A 31 -2.46 -20.31 -5.32
C HIS A 31 -2.73 -19.88 -6.78
N GLY A 32 -1.78 -20.06 -7.68
CA GLY A 32 -1.93 -19.72 -9.10
C GLY A 32 -1.99 -18.20 -9.37
N TYR A 33 -1.50 -17.36 -8.45
CA TYR A 33 -1.43 -15.92 -8.63
C TYR A 33 -0.10 -15.48 -9.27
N PRO A 34 -0.09 -14.36 -10.00
CA PRO A 34 1.16 -13.72 -10.41
C PRO A 34 1.99 -13.34 -9.18
N SER A 35 3.32 -13.51 -9.27
CA SER A 35 4.20 -13.09 -8.19
C SER A 35 4.24 -11.56 -8.08
N GLU A 36 4.11 -11.05 -6.86
CA GLU A 36 4.28 -9.62 -6.53
C GLU A 36 5.74 -9.17 -6.74
N GLN A 37 6.68 -10.12 -6.71
CA GLN A 37 8.10 -9.89 -6.93
C GLN A 37 8.53 -10.67 -8.19
N PRO A 38 8.62 -9.99 -9.35
CA PRO A 38 8.84 -10.66 -10.63
C PRO A 38 10.25 -11.25 -10.78
N SER A 39 11.25 -10.70 -10.08
CA SER A 39 12.63 -11.21 -10.11
C SER A 39 13.35 -11.00 -8.79
N LEU A 40 14.49 -11.68 -8.62
CA LEU A 40 15.36 -11.49 -7.46
C LEU A 40 15.95 -10.07 -7.43
N GLU A 41 16.34 -9.54 -8.58
CA GLU A 41 16.89 -8.18 -8.72
C GLU A 41 15.86 -7.14 -8.27
N PHE A 42 14.59 -7.33 -8.65
CA PHE A 42 13.48 -6.48 -8.19
C PHE A 42 13.35 -6.53 -6.67
N ALA A 43 13.36 -7.73 -6.08
CA ALA A 43 13.23 -7.92 -4.64
C ALA A 43 14.36 -7.25 -3.86
N VAL A 44 15.61 -7.43 -4.31
CA VAL A 44 16.80 -6.79 -3.70
C VAL A 44 16.75 -5.28 -3.88
N GLY A 45 16.41 -4.80 -5.07
CA GLY A 45 16.25 -3.36 -5.37
C GLY A 45 15.20 -2.71 -4.47
N MET A 46 14.07 -3.38 -4.24
CA MET A 46 13.03 -2.92 -3.32
C MET A 46 13.58 -2.76 -1.89
N ILE A 47 14.28 -3.77 -1.35
CA ILE A 47 14.88 -3.67 -0.02
C ILE A 47 15.86 -2.48 0.07
N ARG A 48 16.72 -2.29 -0.93
CA ARG A 48 17.65 -1.15 -0.98
C ARG A 48 16.92 0.19 -1.00
N THR A 49 15.84 0.30 -1.75
CA THR A 49 14.99 1.50 -1.79
C THR A 49 14.36 1.78 -0.42
N LEU A 50 13.84 0.74 0.26
CA LEU A 50 13.27 0.88 1.59
C LEU A 50 14.32 1.31 2.63
N LEU A 51 15.54 0.79 2.54
CA LEU A 51 16.65 1.17 3.43
C LEU A 51 17.16 2.60 3.18
N ALA A 52 17.04 3.10 1.97
CA ALA A 52 17.40 4.48 1.62
C ALA A 52 16.31 5.50 2.00
N ASN A 53 15.08 5.06 2.27
CA ASN A 53 13.98 5.95 2.63
C ASN A 53 14.05 6.34 4.12
N PRO A 54 14.23 7.63 4.48
CA PRO A 54 14.31 8.07 5.88
C PRO A 54 13.01 7.85 6.67
N ASN A 55 11.89 7.69 5.98
CA ASN A 55 10.58 7.41 6.56
C ASN A 55 10.30 5.90 6.73
N SER A 56 11.29 5.05 6.44
CA SER A 56 11.21 3.61 6.65
C SER A 56 12.14 3.16 7.78
N TRP A 57 11.64 2.30 8.64
CA TRP A 57 12.43 1.56 9.61
C TRP A 57 12.39 0.07 9.25
N GLY A 58 13.52 -0.61 9.35
CA GLY A 58 13.60 -2.02 9.03
C GLY A 58 14.28 -2.83 10.12
N ALA A 59 13.76 -4.03 10.41
CA ALA A 59 14.39 -5.01 11.27
C ALA A 59 14.44 -6.39 10.60
N LEU A 60 15.44 -7.17 10.99
CA LEU A 60 15.55 -8.58 10.61
C LEU A 60 15.65 -9.48 11.85
N ALA A 61 15.31 -10.73 11.63
CA ALA A 61 15.47 -11.80 12.59
C ALA A 61 16.61 -12.71 12.16
N GLU A 62 17.54 -12.99 13.07
CA GLU A 62 18.65 -13.93 12.82
C GLU A 62 18.81 -14.93 13.94
N ARG A 63 19.35 -16.10 13.61
CA ARG A 63 19.73 -17.15 14.53
C ARG A 63 21.00 -17.80 14.03
N ASP A 64 21.99 -17.92 14.90
CA ASP A 64 23.29 -18.55 14.58
C ASP A 64 23.99 -17.91 13.36
N GLY A 65 23.84 -16.58 13.22
CA GLY A 65 24.37 -15.81 12.09
C GLY A 65 23.59 -15.95 10.78
N GLN A 66 22.48 -16.69 10.76
CA GLN A 66 21.63 -16.86 9.60
C GLN A 66 20.42 -15.93 9.68
N ILE A 67 20.19 -15.11 8.65
CA ILE A 67 19.01 -14.26 8.50
C ILE A 67 17.81 -15.16 8.16
N LEU A 68 16.72 -15.02 8.93
CA LEU A 68 15.50 -15.82 8.81
C LEU A 68 14.28 -15.02 8.30
N GLY A 69 14.38 -13.72 8.24
CA GLY A 69 13.30 -12.88 7.75
C GLY A 69 13.51 -11.42 8.08
N SER A 70 12.65 -10.56 7.52
CA SER A 70 12.70 -9.11 7.71
C SER A 70 11.31 -8.48 7.71
N ILE A 71 11.22 -7.28 8.29
CA ILE A 71 10.00 -6.46 8.35
C ILE A 71 10.36 -4.99 8.16
N PHE A 72 9.43 -4.24 7.54
CA PHE A 72 9.55 -2.78 7.42
C PHE A 72 8.33 -2.09 8.01
N LEU A 73 8.56 -0.92 8.62
CA LEU A 73 7.56 0.02 9.10
C LEU A 73 7.77 1.33 8.34
N HIS A 74 6.71 1.84 7.74
CA HIS A 74 6.70 3.12 7.01
C HIS A 74 5.91 4.14 7.79
N VAL A 75 6.44 5.34 7.88
CA VAL A 75 5.79 6.48 8.54
C VAL A 75 5.64 7.63 7.55
N PHE A 76 4.58 8.41 7.71
CA PHE A 76 4.22 9.49 6.79
C PHE A 76 3.90 10.77 7.58
N PRO A 77 4.89 11.41 8.24
CA PRO A 77 4.63 12.62 9.03
C PRO A 77 3.97 13.72 8.17
N PRO A 78 2.99 14.47 8.67
CA PRO A 78 2.42 14.45 10.03
C PRO A 78 1.27 13.45 10.25
N SER A 79 1.04 12.49 9.37
CA SER A 79 0.00 11.47 9.53
C SER A 79 0.19 10.68 10.84
N PRO A 80 -0.89 10.38 11.60
CA PRO A 80 -0.81 9.50 12.77
C PRO A 80 -0.77 8.01 12.39
N VAL A 81 -0.80 7.70 11.10
CA VAL A 81 -0.88 6.33 10.58
C VAL A 81 0.50 5.87 10.13
N ALA A 82 0.89 4.67 10.55
CA ALA A 82 2.04 3.96 10.03
C ALA A 82 1.59 2.71 9.24
N ALA A 83 2.41 2.26 8.29
CA ALA A 83 2.14 1.05 7.52
C ALA A 83 3.23 0.01 7.76
N ILE A 84 2.85 -1.26 7.83
CA ILE A 84 3.78 -2.40 7.90
C ILE A 84 3.78 -3.15 6.56
N GLY A 85 4.99 -3.35 6.04
CA GLY A 85 5.23 -4.19 4.85
C GLY A 85 6.52 -3.84 4.12
N PRO A 86 7.14 -4.83 3.48
CA PRO A 86 6.82 -6.25 3.56
C PRO A 86 7.27 -6.89 4.88
N LEU A 87 6.53 -7.90 5.34
CA LEU A 87 6.99 -8.89 6.32
C LEU A 87 7.29 -10.18 5.56
N THR A 88 8.53 -10.58 5.53
CA THR A 88 8.96 -11.80 4.86
C THR A 88 9.72 -12.71 5.83
N VAL A 89 9.47 -14.00 5.73
CA VAL A 89 10.13 -15.03 6.54
C VAL A 89 10.55 -16.15 5.61
N ASP A 90 11.76 -16.67 5.80
CA ASP A 90 12.26 -17.83 5.07
C ASP A 90 11.25 -18.99 5.20
N PRO A 91 10.77 -19.55 4.07
CA PRO A 91 9.78 -20.64 4.10
C PRO A 91 10.19 -21.84 4.96
N SER A 92 11.49 -22.09 5.11
CA SER A 92 12.03 -23.15 5.94
C SER A 92 12.15 -22.80 7.42
N ALA A 93 12.05 -21.51 7.77
CA ALA A 93 12.23 -21.06 9.14
C ALA A 93 11.03 -21.43 10.04
N GLN A 94 11.34 -21.85 11.26
CA GLN A 94 10.38 -22.20 12.30
C GLN A 94 10.62 -21.38 13.57
N GLY A 95 9.73 -21.49 14.56
CA GLY A 95 9.97 -20.94 15.88
C GLY A 95 9.61 -19.47 16.06
N GLY A 96 8.50 -19.02 15.47
CA GLY A 96 7.90 -17.71 15.81
C GLY A 96 8.59 -16.49 15.22
N VAL A 97 9.42 -16.64 14.18
CA VAL A 97 10.17 -15.55 13.53
C VAL A 97 9.25 -14.40 13.10
N GLY A 98 8.17 -14.70 12.37
CA GLY A 98 7.23 -13.67 11.92
C GLY A 98 6.55 -12.91 13.06
N ARG A 99 6.28 -13.61 14.18
CA ARG A 99 5.70 -12.98 15.39
C ARG A 99 6.69 -12.03 16.05
N ALA A 100 7.93 -12.45 16.23
CA ALA A 100 8.96 -11.61 16.84
C ALA A 100 9.23 -10.35 16.01
N LEU A 101 9.25 -10.46 14.67
CA LEU A 101 9.38 -9.33 13.75
C LEU A 101 8.17 -8.39 13.86
N MET A 102 6.95 -8.90 13.89
CA MET A 102 5.74 -8.08 14.02
C MET A 102 5.70 -7.34 15.37
N GLU A 103 6.01 -8.03 16.47
CA GLU A 103 6.08 -7.43 17.80
C GLU A 103 7.12 -6.31 17.86
N ALA A 104 8.29 -6.51 17.24
CA ALA A 104 9.34 -5.48 17.16
C ALA A 104 8.87 -4.25 16.36
N SER A 105 8.18 -4.46 15.24
CA SER A 105 7.64 -3.37 14.42
C SER A 105 6.55 -2.58 15.16
N LEU A 106 5.64 -3.26 15.87
CA LEU A 106 4.61 -2.59 16.68
C LEU A 106 5.21 -1.84 17.87
N MET A 107 6.28 -2.35 18.47
CA MET A 107 7.02 -1.61 19.50
C MET A 107 7.67 -0.34 18.94
N GLU A 108 8.28 -0.43 17.77
CA GLU A 108 8.89 0.73 17.11
C GLU A 108 7.83 1.78 16.72
N ALA A 109 6.67 1.36 16.21
CA ALA A 109 5.55 2.25 15.92
C ALA A 109 5.11 3.02 17.18
N ARG A 110 4.91 2.33 18.31
CA ARG A 110 4.55 2.96 19.58
C ARG A 110 5.63 3.92 20.10
N LYS A 111 6.90 3.54 19.99
CA LYS A 111 8.05 4.39 20.37
C LYS A 111 8.05 5.70 19.58
N ARG A 112 7.57 5.68 18.34
CA ARG A 112 7.44 6.85 17.47
C ARG A 112 6.07 7.54 17.60
N SER A 113 5.25 7.14 18.57
CA SER A 113 3.90 7.69 18.83
C SER A 113 2.89 7.44 17.70
N TYR A 114 3.05 6.35 16.93
CA TYR A 114 2.05 5.87 15.99
C TYR A 114 1.16 4.85 16.69
N ASP A 115 -0.10 5.21 16.90
CA ASP A 115 -1.13 4.36 17.53
C ASP A 115 -2.05 3.69 16.51
N GLN A 116 -1.94 4.08 15.24
CA GLN A 116 -2.66 3.50 14.12
C GLN A 116 -1.67 2.83 13.17
N VAL A 117 -1.72 1.51 13.08
CA VAL A 117 -0.85 0.75 12.19
C VAL A 117 -1.69 -0.06 11.22
N ARG A 118 -1.34 -0.02 9.95
CA ARG A 118 -2.07 -0.66 8.85
C ARG A 118 -1.17 -1.61 8.08
N LEU A 119 -1.76 -2.58 7.42
CA LEU A 119 -1.11 -3.46 6.46
C LEU A 119 -2.11 -3.99 5.44
N VAL A 120 -1.61 -4.39 4.29
CA VAL A 120 -2.36 -5.13 3.27
C VAL A 120 -1.89 -6.57 3.28
N GLN A 121 -2.83 -7.51 3.46
CA GLN A 121 -2.59 -8.94 3.65
C GLN A 121 -3.19 -9.75 2.50
N SER A 122 -2.49 -10.77 2.03
CA SER A 122 -3.00 -11.71 1.03
C SER A 122 -3.97 -12.72 1.68
N PRO A 123 -5.27 -12.76 1.32
CA PRO A 123 -6.26 -13.66 1.92
C PRO A 123 -5.92 -15.15 1.79
N SER A 124 -5.22 -15.52 0.72
CA SER A 124 -4.77 -16.90 0.50
C SER A 124 -3.69 -17.34 1.49
N HIS A 125 -2.97 -16.42 2.12
CA HIS A 125 -1.93 -16.71 3.11
C HIS A 125 -2.50 -16.71 4.53
N LEU A 126 -3.32 -17.72 4.86
CA LEU A 126 -4.00 -17.83 6.17
C LEU A 126 -3.04 -17.77 7.37
N ARG A 127 -1.80 -18.25 7.21
CA ARG A 127 -0.79 -18.19 8.29
C ARG A 127 -0.49 -16.75 8.71
N SER A 128 -0.37 -15.82 7.75
CA SER A 128 -0.16 -14.39 8.06
C SER A 128 -1.42 -13.76 8.64
N PHE A 129 -2.60 -14.11 8.13
CA PHE A 129 -3.87 -13.62 8.67
C PHE A 129 -4.02 -13.98 10.16
N VAL A 130 -3.78 -15.24 10.52
CA VAL A 130 -3.80 -15.72 11.92
C VAL A 130 -2.75 -14.99 12.77
N LEU A 131 -1.54 -14.79 12.25
CA LEU A 131 -0.49 -14.05 12.94
C LEU A 131 -0.95 -12.61 13.24
N TYR A 132 -1.43 -11.88 12.22
CA TYR A 132 -1.82 -10.48 12.38
C TYR A 132 -3.01 -10.33 13.33
N THR A 133 -4.01 -11.21 13.23
CA THR A 133 -5.13 -11.26 14.18
C THR A 133 -4.66 -11.47 15.62
N LYS A 134 -3.70 -12.38 15.86
CA LYS A 134 -3.09 -12.60 17.20
C LYS A 134 -2.27 -11.40 17.69
N CYS A 135 -1.78 -10.56 16.78
CA CYS A 135 -1.10 -9.30 17.11
C CYS A 135 -2.07 -8.10 17.27
N GLY A 136 -3.39 -8.35 17.22
CA GLY A 136 -4.42 -7.35 17.44
C GLY A 136 -4.94 -6.66 16.19
N PHE A 137 -4.47 -7.04 15.00
CA PHE A 137 -5.01 -6.49 13.75
C PHE A 137 -6.43 -6.98 13.50
N ILE A 138 -7.27 -6.07 13.03
CA ILE A 138 -8.68 -6.31 12.68
C ILE A 138 -8.81 -6.12 11.17
N LEU A 139 -9.49 -7.05 10.49
CA LEU A 139 -9.88 -6.90 9.10
C LEU A 139 -10.88 -5.73 8.97
N ARG A 140 -10.56 -4.76 8.10
CA ARG A 140 -11.40 -3.58 7.87
C ARG A 140 -12.09 -3.62 6.52
N GLU A 141 -11.33 -3.94 5.46
CA GLU A 141 -11.83 -3.86 4.10
C GLU A 141 -11.24 -4.98 3.24
N PRO A 142 -12.06 -5.79 2.57
CA PRO A 142 -11.59 -6.60 1.44
C PRO A 142 -11.25 -5.66 0.27
N LEU A 143 -10.09 -5.89 -0.33
CA LEU A 143 -9.59 -5.12 -1.46
C LEU A 143 -9.46 -6.02 -2.68
N PHE A 144 -9.61 -5.44 -3.88
CA PHE A 144 -9.33 -6.14 -5.13
C PHE A 144 -8.31 -5.37 -5.94
N LEU A 145 -7.22 -6.03 -6.32
CA LEU A 145 -6.26 -5.47 -7.26
C LEU A 145 -6.85 -5.51 -8.67
N MET A 146 -7.03 -4.33 -9.25
CA MET A 146 -7.54 -4.14 -10.60
C MET A 146 -6.40 -3.79 -11.54
N ARG A 147 -6.34 -4.42 -12.72
CA ARG A 147 -5.35 -4.17 -13.77
C ARG A 147 -6.03 -3.92 -15.10
N GLY A 148 -5.62 -2.89 -15.80
CA GLY A 148 -6.15 -2.51 -17.12
C GLY A 148 -5.40 -1.31 -17.66
N ASN A 149 -5.91 -0.74 -18.74
CA ASN A 149 -5.40 0.49 -19.33
C ASN A 149 -6.42 1.63 -19.10
N PRO A 150 -5.97 2.84 -18.81
CA PRO A 150 -6.84 4.01 -18.75
C PRO A 150 -7.56 4.22 -20.09
N VAL A 151 -8.84 4.61 -20.06
CA VAL A 151 -9.66 4.83 -21.24
C VAL A 151 -10.46 6.13 -21.07
N PRO A 152 -9.89 7.28 -21.43
CA PRO A 152 -10.51 8.60 -21.22
C PRO A 152 -11.90 8.75 -21.82
N SER A 153 -12.17 8.13 -22.97
CA SER A 153 -13.45 8.20 -23.69
C SER A 153 -14.66 7.59 -22.96
N ILE A 154 -14.43 6.85 -21.88
CA ILE A 154 -15.51 6.19 -21.11
C ILE A 154 -16.14 7.16 -20.09
N VAL A 155 -15.44 8.23 -19.72
CA VAL A 155 -15.93 9.26 -18.80
C VAL A 155 -16.27 10.48 -19.62
N GLY A 156 -17.56 10.85 -19.69
CA GLY A 156 -18.02 11.98 -20.50
C GLY A 156 -17.35 13.31 -20.13
N GLU A 157 -17.53 14.34 -20.97
CA GLU A 157 -16.88 15.67 -20.96
C GLU A 157 -17.07 16.52 -19.68
N LYS A 158 -17.73 15.98 -18.64
CA LYS A 158 -18.08 16.73 -17.42
C LYS A 158 -16.95 16.86 -16.39
N HIS A 159 -15.81 16.23 -16.64
CA HIS A 159 -14.71 16.16 -15.66
C HIS A 159 -13.43 16.74 -16.25
N ASP A 160 -12.94 17.81 -15.63
CA ASP A 160 -11.64 18.40 -15.97
C ASP A 160 -10.54 17.78 -15.07
N VAL A 161 -9.79 16.85 -15.65
CA VAL A 161 -8.65 16.19 -14.97
C VAL A 161 -7.36 16.73 -15.53
N ARG A 162 -6.55 17.32 -14.66
CA ARG A 162 -5.22 17.84 -15.00
C ARG A 162 -4.13 17.34 -14.04
N ALA A 163 -2.88 17.52 -14.40
CA ALA A 163 -1.76 17.31 -13.50
C ALA A 163 -1.91 18.20 -12.24
N ALA A 164 -1.64 17.60 -11.07
CA ALA A 164 -1.63 18.32 -9.80
C ALA A 164 -0.38 19.21 -9.69
N ARG A 165 -0.53 20.35 -9.00
CA ARG A 165 0.52 21.32 -8.73
C ARG A 165 0.68 21.53 -7.23
N SER A 166 1.78 22.15 -6.82
CA SER A 166 2.03 22.43 -5.41
C SER A 166 0.94 23.29 -4.75
N GLU A 167 0.31 24.17 -5.51
CA GLU A 167 -0.82 25.02 -5.06
C GLU A 167 -2.09 24.22 -4.74
N ASP A 168 -2.24 23.02 -5.29
CA ASP A 168 -3.41 22.16 -5.10
C ASP A 168 -3.36 21.36 -3.79
N ILE A 169 -2.19 21.29 -3.15
CA ILE A 169 -1.94 20.39 -2.01
C ILE A 169 -2.90 20.63 -0.86
N SER A 170 -3.17 21.90 -0.51
CA SER A 170 -4.06 22.23 0.61
C SER A 170 -5.47 21.67 0.36
N ALA A 171 -6.06 21.95 -0.81
CA ALA A 171 -7.40 21.51 -1.15
C ALA A 171 -7.49 19.96 -1.26
N CYS A 172 -6.46 19.31 -1.82
CA CYS A 172 -6.37 17.85 -1.87
C CYS A 172 -6.31 17.24 -0.46
N ASN A 173 -5.50 17.84 0.42
CA ASN A 173 -5.34 17.37 1.79
C ASN A 173 -6.60 17.56 2.62
N GLU A 174 -7.35 18.62 2.43
CA GLU A 174 -8.69 18.83 3.03
C GLU A 174 -9.65 17.70 2.64
N ILE A 175 -9.68 17.31 1.36
CA ILE A 175 -10.48 16.17 0.91
C ILE A 175 -9.99 14.87 1.60
N CYS A 176 -8.68 14.63 1.64
CA CYS A 176 -8.11 13.47 2.30
C CYS A 176 -8.51 13.37 3.77
N ILE A 177 -8.36 14.47 4.51
CA ILE A 177 -8.74 14.53 5.93
C ILE A 177 -10.24 14.32 6.11
N SER A 178 -11.08 14.90 5.25
CA SER A 178 -12.54 14.70 5.35
C SER A 178 -12.96 13.25 5.13
N VAL A 179 -12.23 12.51 4.30
CA VAL A 179 -12.53 11.11 3.96
C VAL A 179 -11.90 10.12 4.95
N HIS A 180 -10.64 10.34 5.31
CA HIS A 180 -9.84 9.37 6.06
C HIS A 180 -9.57 9.76 7.52
N GLY A 181 -9.81 11.03 7.90
CA GLY A 181 -9.48 11.58 9.22
C GLY A 181 -7.99 11.90 9.41
N PHE A 182 -7.15 11.78 8.39
CA PHE A 182 -5.71 12.07 8.47
C PHE A 182 -5.15 12.57 7.14
N SER A 183 -3.98 13.22 7.21
CA SER A 183 -3.28 13.78 6.06
C SER A 183 -2.43 12.71 5.36
N ARG A 184 -2.39 12.80 4.00
CA ARG A 184 -1.44 12.08 3.15
C ARG A 184 -0.64 13.06 2.26
N GLU A 185 -0.38 14.22 2.80
CA GLU A 185 0.26 15.32 2.08
C GLU A 185 1.66 14.98 1.56
N ILE A 186 2.47 14.26 2.37
CA ILE A 186 3.84 13.91 1.98
C ILE A 186 3.86 13.02 0.73
N GLU A 187 2.93 12.09 0.63
CA GLU A 187 2.81 11.19 -0.52
C GLU A 187 2.34 11.95 -1.76
N LEU A 188 1.42 12.91 -1.58
CA LEU A 188 0.95 13.77 -2.66
C LEU A 188 2.08 14.66 -3.17
N ARG A 189 2.88 15.28 -2.29
CA ARG A 189 4.06 16.07 -2.67
C ARG A 189 5.03 15.25 -3.50
N GLN A 190 5.38 14.06 -3.03
CA GLN A 190 6.27 13.15 -3.76
C GLN A 190 5.70 12.78 -5.14
N ALA A 191 4.39 12.56 -5.24
CA ALA A 191 3.75 12.24 -6.52
C ALA A 191 3.70 13.44 -7.48
N ILE A 192 3.59 14.67 -6.97
CA ILE A 192 3.70 15.90 -7.75
C ILE A 192 5.13 16.05 -8.28
N ASP A 193 6.14 15.88 -7.45
CA ASP A 193 7.55 15.96 -7.84
C ASP A 193 7.91 14.91 -8.91
N GLN A 194 7.28 13.73 -8.84
CA GLN A 194 7.40 12.65 -9.83
C GLN A 194 6.50 12.84 -11.06
N GLN A 195 5.69 13.89 -11.11
CA GLN A 195 4.76 14.21 -12.21
C GLN A 195 3.71 13.11 -12.49
N VAL A 196 3.28 12.36 -11.45
CA VAL A 196 2.27 11.32 -11.56
C VAL A 196 0.96 11.67 -10.87
N ALA A 197 0.91 12.80 -10.15
CA ALA A 197 -0.29 13.26 -9.46
C ALA A 197 -1.26 13.99 -10.38
N SER A 198 -2.56 13.81 -10.12
CA SER A 198 -3.63 14.51 -10.85
C SER A 198 -4.74 14.98 -9.92
N VAL A 199 -5.47 16.00 -10.34
CA VAL A 199 -6.67 16.53 -9.68
C VAL A 199 -7.84 16.56 -10.65
N ASN A 200 -9.05 16.39 -10.12
CA ASN A 200 -10.29 16.66 -10.84
C ASN A 200 -10.89 17.99 -10.35
N ILE A 201 -11.27 18.84 -11.29
CA ILE A 201 -11.84 20.17 -11.04
C ILE A 201 -13.28 20.18 -11.51
N ASP A 202 -14.18 20.75 -10.71
CA ASP A 202 -15.56 20.98 -11.11
C ASP A 202 -15.70 22.27 -11.95
N ASN A 203 -16.91 22.50 -12.46
CA ASN A 203 -17.23 23.68 -13.30
C ASN A 203 -17.15 25.01 -12.54
N THR A 204 -16.94 25.00 -11.23
CA THR A 204 -16.74 26.21 -10.41
C THR A 204 -15.26 26.43 -10.06
N GLY A 205 -14.37 25.56 -10.55
CA GLY A 205 -12.93 25.64 -10.31
C GLY A 205 -12.45 24.97 -9.02
N ASN A 206 -13.34 24.27 -8.29
CA ASN A 206 -12.97 23.60 -7.06
C ASN A 206 -12.43 22.19 -7.32
N ILE A 207 -11.41 21.79 -6.55
CA ILE A 207 -10.92 20.40 -6.55
C ILE A 207 -11.95 19.51 -5.83
N THR A 208 -12.35 18.44 -6.51
CA THR A 208 -13.33 17.47 -6.02
C THR A 208 -12.76 16.07 -5.80
N GLY A 209 -11.53 15.85 -6.21
CA GLY A 209 -10.77 14.63 -5.96
C GLY A 209 -9.35 14.73 -6.51
N TYR A 210 -8.48 13.86 -6.05
CA TYR A 210 -7.10 13.79 -6.50
C TYR A 210 -6.58 12.34 -6.51
N ALA A 211 -5.52 12.11 -7.27
CA ALA A 211 -4.74 10.90 -7.23
C ALA A 211 -3.25 11.23 -7.04
N ALA A 212 -2.59 10.57 -6.10
CA ALA A 212 -1.15 10.54 -5.96
C ALA A 212 -0.58 9.38 -6.80
N GLY A 213 -0.92 9.39 -8.09
CA GLY A 213 -0.72 8.29 -9.01
C GLY A 213 -1.77 7.16 -8.89
N ILE A 214 -2.11 6.53 -10.02
CA ILE A 214 -2.97 5.34 -10.05
C ILE A 214 -2.07 4.13 -10.19
N GLY A 215 -2.01 3.30 -9.13
CA GLY A 215 -1.13 2.12 -9.12
C GLY A 215 -0.89 1.54 -7.74
N TRP A 216 0.07 0.64 -7.66
CA TRP A 216 0.40 -0.13 -6.47
C TRP A 216 0.76 0.71 -5.24
N LEU A 217 1.59 1.73 -5.44
CA LEU A 217 2.03 2.65 -4.39
C LEU A 217 1.21 3.95 -4.33
N GLY A 218 0.39 4.20 -5.36
CA GLY A 218 -0.43 5.40 -5.43
C GLY A 218 -1.72 5.25 -4.63
N HIS A 219 -2.32 6.39 -4.29
CA HIS A 219 -3.66 6.45 -3.70
C HIS A 219 -4.51 7.51 -4.40
N ALA A 220 -5.81 7.39 -4.31
CA ALA A 220 -6.73 8.43 -4.77
C ALA A 220 -7.88 8.62 -3.78
N VAL A 221 -8.38 9.85 -3.71
CA VAL A 221 -9.52 10.23 -2.87
C VAL A 221 -10.44 11.15 -3.66
N ALA A 222 -11.74 10.93 -3.60
CA ALA A 222 -12.70 11.72 -4.35
C ALA A 222 -14.01 11.91 -3.57
N LYS A 223 -14.71 13.02 -3.84
CA LYS A 223 -16.02 13.28 -3.24
C LYS A 223 -17.10 12.32 -3.75
N THR A 224 -16.98 11.86 -5.01
CA THR A 224 -17.94 10.94 -5.63
C THR A 224 -17.23 9.87 -6.49
N ASN A 225 -17.93 8.79 -6.82
CA ASN A 225 -17.41 7.76 -7.70
C ASN A 225 -17.17 8.28 -9.13
N GLU A 226 -17.95 9.21 -9.63
CA GLU A 226 -17.78 9.81 -10.97
C GLU A 226 -16.43 10.50 -11.07
N VAL A 227 -16.05 11.25 -10.02
CA VAL A 227 -14.72 11.89 -9.92
C VAL A 227 -13.62 10.84 -9.85
N LEU A 228 -13.80 9.77 -9.07
CA LEU A 228 -12.80 8.71 -8.96
C LEU A 228 -12.63 7.95 -10.29
N LYS A 229 -13.74 7.67 -11.01
CA LYS A 229 -13.72 7.11 -12.37
C LYS A 229 -12.97 8.01 -13.34
N ALA A 230 -13.20 9.33 -13.26
CA ALA A 230 -12.50 10.31 -14.10
C ALA A 230 -10.99 10.31 -13.86
N LEU A 231 -10.55 10.29 -12.59
CA LEU A 231 -9.13 10.19 -12.24
C LEU A 231 -8.48 8.91 -12.78
N VAL A 232 -9.16 7.76 -12.66
CA VAL A 232 -8.65 6.49 -13.18
C VAL A 232 -8.61 6.49 -14.72
N ALA A 233 -9.67 6.98 -15.37
CA ALA A 233 -9.78 7.01 -16.84
C ALA A 233 -8.74 7.91 -17.49
N ASN A 234 -8.36 9.01 -16.84
CA ASN A 234 -7.40 10.00 -17.34
C ASN A 234 -5.98 9.81 -16.76
N ALA A 235 -5.70 8.71 -16.04
CA ALA A 235 -4.36 8.43 -15.59
C ALA A 235 -3.42 8.25 -16.79
N SER A 236 -2.21 8.81 -16.71
CA SER A 236 -1.18 8.65 -17.76
C SER A 236 -0.72 7.21 -17.91
N ALA A 237 -0.71 6.47 -16.81
CA ALA A 237 -0.40 5.04 -16.76
C ALA A 237 -0.92 4.42 -15.45
N ILE A 238 -1.11 3.10 -15.45
CA ILE A 238 -1.27 2.30 -14.24
C ILE A 238 0.10 1.82 -13.80
N ILE A 239 0.57 2.31 -12.65
CA ILE A 239 1.93 2.05 -12.16
C ILE A 239 1.99 0.72 -11.40
N GLY A 240 2.90 -0.16 -11.80
CA GLY A 240 3.09 -1.47 -11.17
C GLY A 240 2.05 -2.51 -11.58
N PRO A 241 1.70 -3.48 -10.71
CA PRO A 241 0.82 -4.60 -11.05
C PRO A 241 -0.66 -4.22 -11.20
N GLY A 242 -1.05 -3.00 -10.78
CA GLY A 242 -2.42 -2.51 -10.75
C GLY A 242 -2.66 -1.58 -9.57
N PHE A 243 -3.92 -1.33 -9.25
CA PHE A 243 -4.34 -0.51 -8.10
C PHE A 243 -5.45 -1.21 -7.31
N PHE A 244 -5.51 -0.94 -6.01
CA PHE A 244 -6.54 -1.53 -5.16
C PHE A 244 -7.85 -0.76 -5.19
N VAL A 245 -8.94 -1.52 -5.15
CA VAL A 245 -10.31 -1.01 -5.03
C VAL A 245 -10.97 -1.66 -3.82
N PRO A 246 -11.57 -0.90 -2.90
CA PRO A 246 -12.36 -1.43 -1.81
C PRO A 246 -13.54 -2.28 -2.29
N GLY A 247 -13.72 -3.48 -1.70
CA GLY A 247 -14.77 -4.41 -2.10
C GLY A 247 -16.19 -3.86 -1.92
N ARG A 248 -16.37 -2.94 -0.96
CA ARG A 248 -17.65 -2.24 -0.75
C ARG A 248 -18.01 -1.27 -1.90
N ASN A 249 -17.03 -0.82 -2.69
CA ASN A 249 -17.28 0.09 -3.81
C ASN A 249 -17.70 -0.68 -5.08
N SER A 250 -18.87 -1.32 -5.01
CA SER A 250 -19.41 -2.15 -6.08
C SER A 250 -19.73 -1.37 -7.37
N ASP A 251 -20.01 -0.07 -7.27
CA ASP A 251 -20.22 0.80 -8.43
C ASP A 251 -18.93 0.98 -9.23
N LEU A 252 -17.83 1.33 -8.56
CA LEU A 252 -16.53 1.44 -9.21
C LEU A 252 -16.04 0.11 -9.77
N LEU A 253 -16.21 -0.99 -9.02
CA LEU A 253 -15.82 -2.33 -9.50
C LEU A 253 -16.56 -2.72 -10.77
N ARG A 254 -17.90 -2.53 -10.86
CA ARG A 254 -18.67 -2.80 -12.08
C ARG A 254 -18.18 -1.96 -13.25
N TRP A 255 -18.04 -0.67 -13.04
CA TRP A 255 -17.53 0.24 -14.07
C TRP A 255 -16.15 -0.18 -14.60
N LEU A 256 -15.23 -0.57 -13.73
CA LEU A 256 -13.90 -1.06 -14.13
C LEU A 256 -13.98 -2.34 -14.96
N LEU A 257 -14.83 -3.30 -14.58
CA LEU A 257 -15.02 -4.53 -15.31
C LEU A 257 -15.63 -4.28 -16.71
N ASP A 258 -16.61 -3.38 -16.80
CA ASP A 258 -17.20 -2.94 -18.08
C ASP A 258 -16.15 -2.24 -18.95
N ALA A 259 -15.24 -1.46 -18.34
CA ALA A 259 -14.08 -0.84 -18.97
C ALA A 259 -12.92 -1.79 -19.28
N ARG A 260 -13.15 -3.12 -19.20
CA ARG A 260 -12.17 -4.17 -19.49
C ARG A 260 -10.96 -4.25 -18.54
N PHE A 261 -11.04 -3.64 -17.37
CA PHE A 261 -10.09 -3.97 -16.30
C PHE A 261 -10.32 -5.40 -15.80
N ARG A 262 -9.27 -6.03 -15.32
CA ARG A 262 -9.30 -7.39 -14.78
C ARG A 262 -9.03 -7.35 -13.29
N MET A 263 -9.75 -8.14 -12.52
CA MET A 263 -9.44 -8.44 -11.14
C MET A 263 -8.30 -9.45 -11.10
N VAL A 264 -7.16 -9.10 -10.50
CA VAL A 264 -5.93 -9.92 -10.51
C VAL A 264 -5.85 -10.79 -9.27
N TRP A 265 -5.98 -10.20 -8.08
CA TRP A 265 -6.06 -10.92 -6.82
C TRP A 265 -6.79 -10.12 -5.74
N PRO A 266 -7.35 -10.82 -4.74
CA PRO A 266 -7.92 -10.18 -3.56
C PRO A 266 -6.83 -9.83 -2.55
N ALA A 267 -7.12 -8.85 -1.67
CA ALA A 267 -6.31 -8.48 -0.53
C ALA A 267 -7.20 -8.07 0.64
N ASN A 268 -6.63 -7.96 1.82
CA ASN A 268 -7.29 -7.51 3.04
C ASN A 268 -6.56 -6.29 3.61
N LEU A 269 -7.26 -5.19 3.79
CA LEU A 269 -6.78 -4.12 4.65
C LEU A 269 -7.02 -4.54 6.10
N MET A 270 -5.94 -4.59 6.88
CA MET A 270 -6.02 -4.86 8.32
C MET A 270 -5.37 -3.73 9.11
N THR A 271 -5.93 -3.44 10.29
CA THR A 271 -5.46 -2.34 11.14
C THR A 271 -5.41 -2.74 12.61
N VAL A 272 -4.46 -2.16 13.35
CA VAL A 272 -4.43 -2.15 14.81
C VAL A 272 -4.45 -0.70 15.31
N GLY A 273 -5.07 -0.47 16.46
CA GLY A 273 -5.31 0.87 17.00
C GLY A 273 -6.56 1.54 16.43
N ASN A 274 -6.61 2.87 16.51
CA ASN A 274 -7.75 3.63 16.04
C ASN A 274 -7.95 3.48 14.52
N TYR A 275 -9.19 3.43 14.10
CA TYR A 275 -9.56 3.35 12.69
C TYR A 275 -10.84 4.14 12.43
N GLN A 276 -10.76 5.06 11.49
CA GLN A 276 -11.93 5.74 10.94
C GLN A 276 -12.28 5.11 9.60
N ASP A 277 -13.52 4.65 9.45
CA ASP A 277 -14.02 4.21 8.15
C ASP A 277 -14.03 5.38 7.17
N PRO A 278 -13.49 5.19 5.96
CA PRO A 278 -13.52 6.23 4.93
C PRO A 278 -14.97 6.60 4.56
N THR A 279 -15.23 7.90 4.51
CA THR A 279 -16.59 8.45 4.33
C THR A 279 -16.97 8.69 2.87
N ALA A 280 -16.02 8.58 1.93
CA ALA A 280 -16.21 8.78 0.49
C ALA A 280 -15.31 7.84 -0.33
N PRO A 281 -15.47 7.81 -1.68
CA PRO A 281 -14.71 6.91 -2.54
C PRO A 281 -13.20 7.15 -2.50
N PHE A 282 -12.43 6.06 -2.48
CA PHE A 282 -10.97 6.10 -2.43
C PHE A 282 -10.34 4.86 -3.09
N LEU A 283 -9.07 4.98 -3.44
CA LEU A 283 -8.18 3.86 -3.82
C LEU A 283 -7.03 3.81 -2.81
N PRO A 284 -6.88 2.73 -2.04
CA PRO A 284 -5.75 2.59 -1.12
C PRO A 284 -4.47 2.19 -1.86
N SER A 285 -3.31 2.62 -1.35
CA SER A 285 -2.01 2.07 -1.76
C SER A 285 -1.71 0.77 -0.99
N ILE A 286 -0.66 0.04 -1.40
CA ILE A 286 -0.15 -1.12 -0.64
C ILE A 286 0.42 -0.70 0.73
N ALA A 287 0.84 0.55 0.85
CA ALA A 287 1.36 1.14 2.09
C ALA A 287 0.31 2.04 2.77
N TYR A 288 -0.96 1.64 2.72
CA TYR A 288 -2.10 2.44 3.20
C TYR A 288 -2.19 2.46 4.72
#